data_15b2fcb3636090e5ebc0265ab448d7fa
#
_entry.id   15b2fcb3636090e5ebc0265ab448d7fa
#
_cell.length_a   1.000
_cell.length_b   1.000
_cell.length_c   1.000
_cell.angle_alpha   90.00
_cell.angle_beta   90.00
_cell.angle_gamma   90.00
#
_symmetry.space_group_name_H-M   'P 1'
#
loop_
_entity.id
_entity.type
_entity.pdbx_description
1 polymer ?
#
loop_
_entity_poly.entity_id
_entity_poly.type
_entity_poly.pdbx_seq_one_letter_code
_entity_poly.pdbx_strand_id
1 'polypeptide(L)'
;MARSTADQHWMDRAFALAENGRWNTAPNPRVGCVIVSGDQAIAEGWHAQWGGDHAEVDALKQLDASDPRLAEATAYVSLEPCNHHGRTPPCTELLIQRGIPRVVVGMQDPDPRVAGSGIERLRGAGIEVVVLNGQTSGRWLNRRFLSSLERGRPWVVLKCAVSPDGFADPPRKHQERGSLPITSAPLRKLTHQWRAEEQAILVGAGTVAMDDPRLDVREASGPAPIPVVMDPHGRTSPSAQVYQHPQAVVWGGHNALPAHVVQLDTSDGPAIESVLKHLHHTGCRSVLVEGGPYTLNGFFQSGLWDEARWCMGPTPTGGGMPAPALPEGAILRGAHPYGEDHVRYFVNPHSADWVGHAPSPTLALPLPA
;
A
#
# COMPACT_ATOMS: atom_id res chain seq x y z
N MET A 1 29.25 -1.91 14.77
CA MET A 1 29.50 -0.48 14.99
C MET A 1 28.21 0.17 15.46
N ALA A 2 28.23 1.03 16.48
CA ALA A 2 27.06 1.77 16.92
C ALA A 2 26.56 2.67 15.78
N ARG A 3 25.25 2.67 15.52
CA ARG A 3 24.60 3.57 14.56
C ARG A 3 24.92 5.01 14.96
N SER A 4 25.41 5.82 14.01
CA SER A 4 25.49 7.26 14.24
C SER A 4 24.05 7.80 14.34
N THR A 5 23.78 8.60 15.36
CA THR A 5 22.45 9.27 15.52
C THR A 5 22.15 10.14 14.30
N ALA A 6 23.16 10.69 13.63
CA ALA A 6 23.04 11.46 12.41
C ALA A 6 22.58 10.59 11.23
N ASP A 7 23.17 9.38 11.04
CA ASP A 7 22.75 8.47 9.96
C ASP A 7 21.28 8.05 10.12
N GLN A 8 20.83 7.80 11.34
CA GLN A 8 19.43 7.46 11.57
C GLN A 8 18.50 8.64 11.26
N HIS A 9 18.85 9.84 11.69
CA HIS A 9 18.07 11.06 11.42
C HIS A 9 17.84 11.28 9.91
N TRP A 10 18.91 11.23 9.11
CA TRP A 10 18.81 11.45 7.67
C TRP A 10 18.13 10.29 6.95
N MET A 11 18.28 9.07 7.45
CA MET A 11 17.54 7.92 6.91
C MET A 11 16.05 8.01 7.21
N ASP A 12 15.65 8.44 8.41
CA ASP A 12 14.24 8.68 8.73
C ASP A 12 13.65 9.76 7.81
N ARG A 13 14.44 10.79 7.46
CA ARG A 13 14.03 11.79 6.47
C ARG A 13 13.86 11.18 5.08
N ALA A 14 14.77 10.30 4.64
CA ALA A 14 14.64 9.60 3.36
C ALA A 14 13.38 8.72 3.33
N PHE A 15 13.06 8.01 4.41
CA PHE A 15 11.81 7.25 4.51
C PHE A 15 10.57 8.16 4.46
N ALA A 16 10.61 9.31 5.12
CA ALA A 16 9.50 10.28 5.07
C ALA A 16 9.28 10.84 3.65
N LEU A 17 10.35 11.13 2.90
CA LEU A 17 10.25 11.55 1.50
C LEU A 17 9.65 10.46 0.62
N ALA A 18 10.01 9.19 0.83
CA ALA A 18 9.48 8.06 0.06
C ALA A 18 7.96 7.92 0.17
N GLU A 19 7.35 8.37 1.27
CA GLU A 19 5.88 8.36 1.43
C GLU A 19 5.17 9.28 0.43
N ASN A 20 5.83 10.28 -0.15
CA ASN A 20 5.25 11.13 -1.19
C ASN A 20 4.94 10.35 -2.48
N GLY A 21 5.59 9.21 -2.71
CA GLY A 21 5.33 8.32 -3.84
C GLY A 21 4.13 7.39 -3.68
N ARG A 22 3.33 7.51 -2.61
CA ARG A 22 2.31 6.53 -2.19
C ARG A 22 1.26 6.15 -3.24
N TRP A 23 0.95 7.03 -4.19
CA TRP A 23 -0.16 6.84 -5.13
C TRP A 23 0.25 6.36 -6.53
N ASN A 24 1.47 6.66 -6.95
CA ASN A 24 1.83 6.57 -8.37
C ASN A 24 3.06 5.72 -8.66
N THR A 25 3.77 5.22 -7.66
CA THR A 25 5.01 4.45 -7.89
C THR A 25 4.77 3.00 -8.29
N ALA A 26 3.62 2.42 -7.90
CA ALA A 26 3.36 1.03 -8.22
C ALA A 26 3.44 0.75 -9.74
N PRO A 27 4.05 -0.36 -10.17
CA PRO A 27 4.49 -1.52 -9.37
C PRO A 27 5.87 -1.37 -8.69
N ASN A 28 6.55 -0.22 -8.82
CA ASN A 28 7.85 0.04 -8.23
C ASN A 28 7.77 0.26 -6.70
N PRO A 29 8.88 0.07 -5.97
CA PRO A 29 8.97 0.45 -4.56
C PRO A 29 8.92 1.97 -4.37
N ARG A 30 8.55 2.40 -3.18
CA ARG A 30 8.67 3.78 -2.73
C ARG A 30 10.09 4.01 -2.25
N VAL A 31 10.76 4.99 -2.81
CA VAL A 31 12.15 5.33 -2.49
C VAL A 31 12.28 6.81 -2.24
N GLY A 32 13.07 7.19 -1.25
CA GLY A 32 13.46 8.55 -0.96
C GLY A 32 14.98 8.67 -0.85
N CYS A 33 15.50 9.83 -1.21
CA CYS A 33 16.91 10.14 -1.18
C CYS A 33 17.15 11.53 -0.56
N VAL A 34 18.17 11.63 0.31
CA VAL A 34 18.66 12.89 0.86
C VAL A 34 20.14 12.98 0.62
N ILE A 35 20.59 14.08 0.02
CA ILE A 35 22.02 14.39 -0.15
C ILE A 35 22.39 15.39 0.94
N VAL A 36 23.37 15.02 1.77
CA VAL A 36 23.79 15.80 2.95
C VAL A 36 25.27 16.16 2.83
N SER A 37 25.59 17.44 3.04
CA SER A 37 26.98 17.91 3.16
C SER A 37 27.14 18.61 4.51
N GLY A 38 28.12 18.19 5.32
CA GLY A 38 28.17 18.56 6.75
C GLY A 38 26.90 18.12 7.49
N ASP A 39 26.22 19.08 8.13
CA ASP A 39 24.97 18.83 8.87
C ASP A 39 23.72 19.39 8.14
N GLN A 40 23.79 19.58 6.82
CA GLN A 40 22.71 20.18 6.04
C GLN A 40 22.30 19.27 4.86
N ALA A 41 21.00 19.07 4.69
CA ALA A 41 20.46 18.53 3.47
C ALA A 41 20.62 19.58 2.35
N ILE A 42 21.37 19.22 1.28
CA ILE A 42 21.59 20.09 0.12
C ILE A 42 20.69 19.75 -1.06
N ALA A 43 20.11 18.54 -1.06
CA ALA A 43 19.06 18.14 -2.01
C ALA A 43 18.24 16.98 -1.43
N GLU A 44 16.96 16.93 -1.82
CA GLU A 44 16.03 15.90 -1.43
C GLU A 44 15.23 15.43 -2.65
N GLY A 45 14.94 14.13 -2.73
CA GLY A 45 14.17 13.58 -3.83
C GLY A 45 13.43 12.31 -3.45
N TRP A 46 12.44 11.96 -4.25
CA TRP A 46 11.70 10.71 -4.10
C TRP A 46 11.24 10.18 -5.46
N HIS A 47 11.01 8.88 -5.53
CA HIS A 47 10.38 8.30 -6.71
C HIS A 47 8.91 8.70 -6.73
N ALA A 48 8.55 9.66 -7.60
CA ALA A 48 7.22 10.26 -7.60
C ALA A 48 6.18 9.42 -8.34
N GLN A 49 6.59 8.75 -9.42
CA GLN A 49 5.68 7.96 -10.27
C GLN A 49 6.41 6.89 -11.08
N TRP A 50 5.70 5.81 -11.39
CA TRP A 50 6.20 4.76 -12.26
C TRP A 50 6.69 5.30 -13.61
N GLY A 51 7.90 4.89 -13.99
CA GLY A 51 8.56 5.34 -15.23
C GLY A 51 9.17 6.72 -15.19
N GLY A 52 9.03 7.44 -14.07
CA GLY A 52 9.71 8.71 -13.80
C GLY A 52 11.07 8.52 -13.14
N ASP A 53 11.68 9.65 -12.71
CA ASP A 53 12.98 9.68 -12.06
C ASP A 53 13.00 8.83 -10.79
N HIS A 54 14.10 8.13 -10.55
CA HIS A 54 14.38 7.51 -9.26
C HIS A 54 14.74 8.59 -8.24
N ALA A 55 14.65 8.27 -6.95
CA ALA A 55 14.87 9.23 -5.87
C ALA A 55 16.23 9.91 -5.91
N GLU A 56 17.28 9.16 -6.28
CA GLU A 56 18.64 9.67 -6.43
C GLU A 56 18.75 10.65 -7.59
N VAL A 57 18.09 10.35 -8.71
CA VAL A 57 18.03 11.25 -9.88
C VAL A 57 17.26 12.52 -9.51
N ASP A 58 16.12 12.38 -8.85
CA ASP A 58 15.26 13.49 -8.44
C ASP A 58 15.99 14.44 -7.45
N ALA A 59 16.78 13.88 -6.52
CA ALA A 59 17.61 14.67 -5.63
C ALA A 59 18.77 15.36 -6.38
N LEU A 60 19.57 14.59 -7.11
CA LEU A 60 20.81 15.10 -7.71
C LEU A 60 20.59 16.07 -8.88
N LYS A 61 19.45 16.03 -9.58
CA LYS A 61 19.15 17.01 -10.65
C LYS A 61 18.96 18.44 -10.14
N GLN A 62 18.77 18.64 -8.83
CA GLN A 62 18.62 19.94 -8.19
C GLN A 62 19.96 20.63 -7.94
N LEU A 63 21.07 19.89 -8.09
CA LEU A 63 22.43 20.38 -7.86
C LEU A 63 23.21 20.44 -9.18
N ASP A 64 24.04 21.48 -9.30
CA ASP A 64 25.02 21.53 -10.40
C ASP A 64 25.95 20.29 -10.33
N ALA A 65 26.37 19.79 -11.49
CA ALA A 65 27.28 18.64 -11.54
C ALA A 65 28.64 18.96 -10.92
N SER A 66 29.04 20.21 -10.95
CA SER A 66 30.30 20.74 -10.39
C SER A 66 30.15 21.31 -8.98
N ASP A 67 29.01 21.11 -8.31
CA ASP A 67 28.81 21.63 -6.95
C ASP A 67 29.89 21.06 -6.00
N PRO A 68 30.76 21.91 -5.42
CA PRO A 68 31.89 21.44 -4.61
C PRO A 68 31.47 20.67 -3.35
N ARG A 69 30.23 20.88 -2.87
CA ARG A 69 29.69 20.19 -1.71
C ARG A 69 29.52 18.68 -1.93
N LEU A 70 29.43 18.24 -3.21
CA LEU A 70 29.29 16.82 -3.55
C LEU A 70 30.51 15.99 -3.14
N ALA A 71 31.72 16.58 -3.17
CA ALA A 71 32.96 15.90 -2.79
C ALA A 71 33.05 15.49 -1.31
N GLU A 72 32.18 16.05 -0.46
CA GLU A 72 32.10 15.72 0.97
C GLU A 72 30.71 15.21 1.36
N ALA A 73 29.84 14.97 0.37
CA ALA A 73 28.46 14.64 0.62
C ALA A 73 28.25 13.16 0.99
N THR A 74 27.20 12.91 1.74
CA THR A 74 26.64 11.57 1.96
C THR A 74 25.28 11.48 1.32
N ALA A 75 25.03 10.45 0.51
CA ALA A 75 23.71 10.12 0.00
C ALA A 75 23.03 9.11 0.93
N TYR A 76 21.85 9.46 1.46
CA TYR A 76 20.99 8.57 2.24
C TYR A 76 19.86 8.09 1.34
N VAL A 77 19.81 6.80 1.05
CA VAL A 77 18.80 6.21 0.16
C VAL A 77 18.04 5.13 0.90
N SER A 78 16.73 5.25 0.93
CA SER A 78 15.86 4.35 1.73
C SER A 78 15.86 2.89 1.26
N LEU A 79 16.23 2.64 0.00
CA LEU A 79 16.40 1.31 -0.61
C LEU A 79 17.72 1.27 -1.38
N GLU A 80 18.30 0.10 -1.53
CA GLU A 80 19.53 -0.11 -2.31
C GLU A 80 19.44 0.54 -3.70
N PRO A 81 20.42 1.40 -4.10
CA PRO A 81 20.47 2.01 -5.44
C PRO A 81 20.55 0.94 -6.52
N CYS A 82 19.72 1.08 -7.56
CA CYS A 82 19.68 0.11 -8.65
C CYS A 82 21.00 0.05 -9.44
N ASN A 83 21.37 -1.16 -9.88
CA ASN A 83 22.59 -1.45 -10.65
C ASN A 83 22.30 -2.11 -12.01
N HIS A 84 21.09 -1.96 -12.53
CA HIS A 84 20.71 -2.48 -13.83
C HIS A 84 20.21 -1.36 -14.74
N HIS A 85 20.44 -1.50 -16.04
CA HIS A 85 19.86 -0.62 -17.04
C HIS A 85 18.39 -0.95 -17.21
N GLY A 86 17.54 -0.02 -16.78
CA GLY A 86 16.12 -0.04 -17.05
C GLY A 86 15.76 0.97 -18.15
N ARG A 87 14.73 1.78 -17.92
CA ARG A 87 14.41 2.94 -18.78
C ARG A 87 15.40 4.08 -18.60
N THR A 88 16.08 4.13 -17.47
CA THR A 88 17.11 5.08 -17.11
C THR A 88 18.41 4.35 -16.78
N PRO A 89 19.59 5.02 -16.88
CA PRO A 89 20.84 4.46 -16.39
C PRO A 89 20.78 4.10 -14.90
N PRO A 90 21.60 3.15 -14.42
CA PRO A 90 21.64 2.77 -13.01
C PRO A 90 21.94 3.95 -12.08
N CYS A 91 21.25 4.02 -10.94
CA CYS A 91 21.50 5.05 -9.93
C CYS A 91 22.90 4.91 -9.32
N THR A 92 23.47 3.71 -9.27
CA THR A 92 24.86 3.49 -8.88
C THR A 92 25.83 4.27 -9.76
N GLU A 93 25.66 4.24 -11.07
CA GLU A 93 26.52 4.99 -12.01
C GLU A 93 26.37 6.51 -11.84
N LEU A 94 25.15 6.99 -11.60
CA LEU A 94 24.92 8.40 -11.32
C LEU A 94 25.66 8.86 -10.04
N LEU A 95 25.56 8.10 -8.95
CA LEU A 95 26.24 8.41 -7.68
C LEU A 95 27.76 8.42 -7.85
N ILE A 96 28.32 7.45 -8.61
CA ILE A 96 29.74 7.39 -8.93
C ILE A 96 30.16 8.59 -9.77
N GLN A 97 29.42 8.90 -10.84
CA GLN A 97 29.70 10.01 -11.75
C GLN A 97 29.64 11.37 -11.06
N ARG A 98 28.75 11.52 -10.08
CA ARG A 98 28.60 12.74 -9.27
C ARG A 98 29.66 12.86 -8.17
N GLY A 99 30.53 11.86 -8.00
CA GLY A 99 31.62 11.87 -7.04
C GLY A 99 31.21 11.83 -5.58
N ILE A 100 30.05 11.21 -5.27
CA ILE A 100 29.57 11.05 -3.90
C ILE A 100 30.49 10.07 -3.15
N PRO A 101 31.19 10.48 -2.08
CA PRO A 101 32.16 9.62 -1.41
C PRO A 101 31.54 8.61 -0.45
N ARG A 102 30.31 8.84 0.01
CA ARG A 102 29.65 7.99 0.99
C ARG A 102 28.17 7.80 0.67
N VAL A 103 27.68 6.54 0.77
CA VAL A 103 26.28 6.19 0.59
C VAL A 103 25.78 5.39 1.80
N VAL A 104 24.66 5.81 2.38
CA VAL A 104 23.98 5.11 3.46
C VAL A 104 22.69 4.52 2.89
N VAL A 105 22.56 3.21 2.97
CA VAL A 105 21.43 2.44 2.44
C VAL A 105 20.52 2.03 3.60
N GLY A 106 19.24 2.37 3.52
CA GLY A 106 18.25 2.05 4.57
C GLY A 106 17.90 0.57 4.60
N MET A 107 17.68 -0.02 3.44
CA MET A 107 17.35 -1.43 3.26
C MET A 107 17.99 -1.96 1.98
N GLN A 108 18.62 -3.14 2.04
CA GLN A 108 19.03 -3.86 0.84
C GLN A 108 17.82 -4.30 0.02
N ASP A 109 17.91 -4.27 -1.32
CA ASP A 109 16.86 -4.76 -2.18
C ASP A 109 16.68 -6.27 -1.97
N PRO A 110 15.46 -6.74 -1.64
CA PRO A 110 15.23 -8.17 -1.43
C PRO A 110 15.09 -8.97 -2.73
N ASP A 111 15.01 -8.34 -3.90
CA ASP A 111 14.97 -9.05 -5.18
C ASP A 111 16.31 -9.78 -5.40
N PRO A 112 16.33 -11.13 -5.46
CA PRO A 112 17.58 -11.90 -5.63
C PRO A 112 18.37 -11.52 -6.89
N ARG A 113 17.72 -10.91 -7.89
CA ARG A 113 18.34 -10.45 -9.13
C ARG A 113 19.14 -9.16 -8.95
N VAL A 114 18.87 -8.43 -7.86
CA VAL A 114 19.44 -7.10 -7.59
C VAL A 114 20.22 -7.08 -6.28
N ALA A 115 19.78 -7.87 -5.31
CA ALA A 115 20.24 -7.89 -3.92
C ALA A 115 21.78 -7.81 -3.78
N GLY A 116 22.28 -6.72 -3.22
CA GLY A 116 23.70 -6.50 -2.97
C GLY A 116 24.51 -6.00 -4.17
N SER A 117 23.99 -6.11 -5.39
CA SER A 117 24.74 -5.73 -6.61
C SER A 117 25.05 -4.24 -6.69
N GLY A 118 24.11 -3.40 -6.23
CA GLY A 118 24.31 -1.95 -6.14
C GLY A 118 25.33 -1.57 -5.08
N ILE A 119 25.25 -2.20 -3.92
CA ILE A 119 26.19 -2.02 -2.81
C ILE A 119 27.61 -2.41 -3.23
N GLU A 120 27.77 -3.58 -3.88
CA GLU A 120 29.07 -4.07 -4.37
C GLU A 120 29.63 -3.16 -5.46
N ARG A 121 28.80 -2.68 -6.38
CA ARG A 121 29.20 -1.75 -7.44
C ARG A 121 29.73 -0.43 -6.89
N LEU A 122 29.07 0.15 -5.90
CA LEU A 122 29.50 1.38 -5.24
C LEU A 122 30.80 1.18 -4.47
N ARG A 123 30.93 0.09 -3.70
CA ARG A 123 32.18 -0.26 -3.00
C ARG A 123 33.31 -0.48 -3.95
N GLY A 124 33.10 -1.18 -5.07
CA GLY A 124 34.09 -1.40 -6.12
C GLY A 124 34.56 -0.12 -6.81
N ALA A 125 33.80 0.95 -6.74
CA ALA A 125 34.16 2.29 -7.20
C ALA A 125 34.90 3.14 -6.12
N GLY A 126 35.15 2.58 -4.92
CA GLY A 126 35.80 3.27 -3.81
C GLY A 126 34.89 4.10 -2.93
N ILE A 127 33.57 3.98 -3.08
CA ILE A 127 32.57 4.68 -2.24
C ILE A 127 32.41 3.92 -0.93
N GLU A 128 32.39 4.64 0.20
CA GLU A 128 32.02 4.07 1.49
C GLU A 128 30.53 3.74 1.50
N VAL A 129 30.17 2.47 1.69
CA VAL A 129 28.75 2.07 1.76
C VAL A 129 28.42 1.48 3.13
N VAL A 130 27.51 2.15 3.84
CA VAL A 130 26.92 1.72 5.12
C VAL A 130 25.52 1.22 4.86
N VAL A 131 25.20 -0.01 5.29
CA VAL A 131 23.85 -0.54 5.26
C VAL A 131 23.28 -0.48 6.67
N LEU A 132 22.23 0.33 6.85
CA LEU A 132 21.53 0.40 8.12
C LEU A 132 20.60 -0.81 8.20
N ASN A 133 20.68 -1.57 9.30
CA ASN A 133 19.71 -2.65 9.56
C ASN A 133 18.31 -2.10 9.92
N GLY A 134 17.91 -1.02 9.30
CA GLY A 134 16.59 -0.38 9.40
C GLY A 134 15.50 -1.12 8.63
N GLN A 135 15.64 -2.45 8.49
CA GLN A 135 14.75 -3.29 7.67
C GLN A 135 13.28 -3.12 8.03
N THR A 136 12.95 -2.90 9.30
CA THR A 136 11.55 -2.78 9.75
C THR A 136 10.82 -1.60 9.11
N SER A 137 11.41 -0.38 9.13
CA SER A 137 10.79 0.80 8.50
C SER A 137 10.70 0.66 6.98
N GLY A 138 11.78 0.18 6.34
CA GLY A 138 11.83 -0.05 4.90
C GLY A 138 10.85 -1.13 4.46
N ARG A 139 10.74 -2.24 5.19
CA ARG A 139 9.79 -3.31 4.91
C ARG A 139 8.36 -2.85 5.09
N TRP A 140 8.05 -2.09 6.14
CA TRP A 140 6.71 -1.54 6.35
C TRP A 140 6.33 -0.55 5.25
N LEU A 141 7.22 0.37 4.89
CA LEU A 141 7.03 1.32 3.79
C LEU A 141 6.70 0.60 2.47
N ASN A 142 7.49 -0.42 2.15
CA ASN A 142 7.42 -1.15 0.88
C ASN A 142 6.64 -2.48 0.95
N ARG A 143 5.83 -2.72 2.00
CA ARG A 143 5.13 -3.99 2.24
C ARG A 143 4.28 -4.48 1.06
N ARG A 144 3.70 -3.57 0.27
CA ARG A 144 2.92 -3.90 -0.94
C ARG A 144 3.81 -4.47 -2.03
N PHE A 145 4.93 -3.81 -2.30
CA PHE A 145 5.96 -4.26 -3.25
C PHE A 145 6.56 -5.60 -2.80
N LEU A 146 6.98 -5.67 -1.54
CA LEU A 146 7.61 -6.86 -0.95
C LEU A 146 6.67 -8.07 -0.90
N SER A 147 5.40 -7.90 -0.55
CA SER A 147 4.42 -8.99 -0.54
C SER A 147 4.30 -9.63 -1.93
N SER A 148 4.23 -8.81 -2.96
CA SER A 148 4.18 -9.32 -4.32
C SER A 148 5.45 -10.04 -4.75
N LEU A 149 6.62 -9.55 -4.33
CA LEU A 149 7.92 -10.12 -4.68
C LEU A 149 8.21 -11.42 -3.92
N GLU A 150 8.04 -11.40 -2.59
CA GLU A 150 8.47 -12.49 -1.71
C GLU A 150 7.37 -13.53 -1.45
N ARG A 151 6.10 -13.13 -1.52
CA ARG A 151 4.95 -13.97 -1.16
C ARG A 151 4.07 -14.32 -2.37
N GLY A 152 4.34 -13.77 -3.56
CA GLY A 152 3.61 -14.03 -4.79
C GLY A 152 2.15 -13.60 -4.75
N ARG A 153 1.77 -12.64 -3.90
CA ARG A 153 0.42 -12.11 -3.78
C ARG A 153 0.39 -10.62 -3.41
N PRO A 154 -0.71 -9.91 -3.73
CA PRO A 154 -0.93 -8.57 -3.23
C PRO A 154 -0.95 -8.50 -1.69
N TRP A 155 -0.62 -7.34 -1.14
CA TRP A 155 -0.91 -6.99 0.26
C TRP A 155 -2.42 -6.77 0.42
N VAL A 156 -3.04 -7.44 1.40
CA VAL A 156 -4.48 -7.43 1.60
C VAL A 156 -4.85 -6.58 2.81
N VAL A 157 -5.63 -5.53 2.57
CA VAL A 157 -6.15 -4.63 3.60
C VAL A 157 -7.65 -4.84 3.74
N LEU A 158 -8.12 -5.26 4.90
CA LEU A 158 -9.53 -5.40 5.19
C LEU A 158 -10.05 -4.12 5.86
N LYS A 159 -11.20 -3.61 5.43
CA LYS A 159 -11.84 -2.45 6.09
C LYS A 159 -13.27 -2.82 6.49
N CYS A 160 -13.59 -2.58 7.75
CA CYS A 160 -14.94 -2.74 8.27
C CYS A 160 -15.43 -1.46 8.95
N ALA A 161 -16.60 -0.98 8.58
CA ALA A 161 -17.32 0.00 9.36
C ALA A 161 -18.19 -0.74 10.38
N VAL A 162 -18.15 -0.29 11.65
CA VAL A 162 -18.84 -0.98 12.76
C VAL A 162 -19.50 0.06 13.66
N SER A 163 -20.75 -0.15 14.01
CA SER A 163 -21.44 0.63 15.03
C SER A 163 -20.93 0.29 16.44
N PRO A 164 -21.12 1.16 17.44
CA PRO A 164 -20.70 0.87 18.82
C PRO A 164 -21.32 -0.38 19.42
N ASP A 165 -22.49 -0.78 18.95
CA ASP A 165 -23.22 -1.98 19.33
C ASP A 165 -22.90 -3.22 18.48
N GLY A 166 -21.87 -3.14 17.59
CA GLY A 166 -21.25 -4.29 16.94
C GLY A 166 -21.84 -4.70 15.59
N PHE A 167 -22.55 -3.81 14.89
CA PHE A 167 -23.15 -4.11 13.59
C PHE A 167 -22.36 -3.44 12.44
N ALA A 168 -22.22 -4.15 11.31
CA ALA A 168 -21.57 -3.66 10.11
C ALA A 168 -22.54 -3.16 9.02
N ASP A 169 -23.83 -3.43 9.17
CA ASP A 169 -24.90 -2.88 8.35
C ASP A 169 -26.13 -2.68 9.24
N PRO A 170 -26.73 -1.48 9.25
CA PRO A 170 -27.93 -1.19 10.04
C PRO A 170 -29.12 -2.03 9.62
N PRO A 171 -30.17 -2.15 10.47
CA PRO A 171 -31.43 -2.77 10.08
C PRO A 171 -32.01 -2.04 8.87
N ARG A 172 -32.34 -2.79 7.80
CA ARG A 172 -32.95 -2.23 6.60
C ARG A 172 -34.45 -2.38 6.65
N LYS A 173 -35.16 -1.33 6.26
CA LYS A 173 -36.61 -1.44 5.99
C LYS A 173 -36.81 -2.32 4.75
N HIS A 174 -37.98 -2.92 4.63
CA HIS A 174 -38.31 -3.80 3.51
C HIS A 174 -37.98 -3.11 2.16
N GLN A 175 -37.13 -3.73 1.33
CA GLN A 175 -36.66 -3.23 0.03
C GLN A 175 -35.76 -1.96 0.04
N GLU A 176 -35.31 -1.48 1.19
CA GLU A 176 -34.38 -0.35 1.27
C GLU A 176 -33.04 -0.73 0.65
N ARG A 177 -32.63 0.03 -0.38
CA ARG A 177 -31.33 -0.12 -1.07
C ARG A 177 -30.50 1.14 -0.90
N GLY A 178 -29.22 1.02 -1.15
CA GLY A 178 -28.25 2.10 -1.03
C GLY A 178 -27.41 2.01 0.24
N SER A 179 -26.31 2.75 0.26
CA SER A 179 -25.38 2.75 1.39
C SER A 179 -25.99 3.42 2.61
N LEU A 180 -26.03 2.73 3.73
CA LEU A 180 -26.41 3.28 5.03
C LEU A 180 -25.12 3.58 5.82
N PRO A 181 -24.74 4.86 5.98
CA PRO A 181 -23.47 5.21 6.59
C PRO A 181 -23.48 4.94 8.11
N ILE A 182 -22.49 4.16 8.57
CA ILE A 182 -22.20 3.94 10.00
C ILE A 182 -21.22 4.99 10.51
N THR A 183 -20.27 5.40 9.65
CA THR A 183 -19.21 6.34 9.97
C THR A 183 -19.50 7.74 9.45
N SER A 184 -18.90 8.74 10.07
CA SER A 184 -19.08 10.16 9.73
C SER A 184 -18.45 10.54 8.37
N ALA A 185 -18.78 11.74 7.88
CA ALA A 185 -18.25 12.25 6.62
C ALA A 185 -16.70 12.37 6.61
N PRO A 186 -16.02 12.86 7.66
CA PRO A 186 -14.57 12.88 7.70
C PRO A 186 -13.95 11.49 7.49
N LEU A 187 -14.46 10.45 8.16
CA LEU A 187 -13.92 9.10 8.01
C LEU A 187 -14.23 8.50 6.63
N ARG A 188 -15.35 8.86 6.00
CA ARG A 188 -15.60 8.50 4.60
C ARG A 188 -14.54 9.10 3.67
N LYS A 189 -14.16 10.37 3.86
CA LYS A 189 -13.06 11.01 3.11
C LYS A 189 -11.75 10.24 3.29
N LEU A 190 -11.42 9.81 4.52
CA LEU A 190 -10.24 8.97 4.78
C LEU A 190 -10.34 7.62 4.06
N THR A 191 -11.52 7.01 4.00
CA THR A 191 -11.74 5.77 3.24
C THR A 191 -11.44 5.96 1.75
N HIS A 192 -11.81 7.11 1.16
CA HIS A 192 -11.45 7.42 -0.23
C HIS A 192 -9.95 7.64 -0.43
N GLN A 193 -9.22 8.16 0.56
CA GLN A 193 -7.75 8.23 0.52
C GLN A 193 -7.16 6.81 0.53
N TRP A 194 -7.69 5.88 1.35
CA TRP A 194 -7.26 4.48 1.35
C TRP A 194 -7.54 3.79 0.02
N ARG A 195 -8.67 4.09 -0.64
CA ARG A 195 -8.94 3.58 -1.99
C ARG A 195 -7.90 4.04 -3.00
N ALA A 196 -7.46 5.30 -2.90
CA ALA A 196 -6.41 5.84 -3.77
C ALA A 196 -5.01 5.23 -3.50
N GLU A 197 -4.79 4.70 -2.29
CA GLU A 197 -3.52 4.04 -1.92
C GLU A 197 -3.42 2.59 -2.40
N GLU A 198 -4.56 1.92 -2.62
CA GLU A 198 -4.59 0.53 -3.01
C GLU A 198 -4.92 0.39 -4.51
N GLN A 199 -4.29 -0.59 -5.18
CA GLN A 199 -4.46 -0.76 -6.62
C GLN A 199 -5.75 -1.48 -7.02
N ALA A 200 -6.32 -2.28 -6.11
CA ALA A 200 -7.61 -2.91 -6.32
C ALA A 200 -8.52 -2.71 -5.11
N ILE A 201 -9.84 -2.79 -5.35
CA ILE A 201 -10.86 -2.80 -4.31
C ILE A 201 -11.80 -3.99 -4.51
N LEU A 202 -12.02 -4.78 -3.47
CA LEU A 202 -12.80 -6.00 -3.55
C LEU A 202 -14.07 -5.91 -2.70
N VAL A 203 -15.19 -6.30 -3.29
CA VAL A 203 -16.49 -6.45 -2.61
C VAL A 203 -17.16 -7.77 -2.97
N GLY A 204 -18.11 -8.21 -2.15
CA GLY A 204 -18.98 -9.34 -2.46
C GLY A 204 -20.22 -8.92 -3.25
N ALA A 205 -20.86 -9.88 -3.92
CA ALA A 205 -22.11 -9.68 -4.67
C ALA A 205 -23.23 -9.05 -3.85
N GLY A 206 -23.29 -9.35 -2.54
CA GLY A 206 -24.26 -8.74 -1.64
C GLY A 206 -24.15 -7.22 -1.56
N THR A 207 -22.92 -6.71 -1.44
CA THR A 207 -22.64 -5.26 -1.43
C THR A 207 -23.05 -4.61 -2.76
N VAL A 208 -22.74 -5.25 -3.89
CA VAL A 208 -23.13 -4.72 -5.20
C VAL A 208 -24.66 -4.71 -5.35
N ALA A 209 -25.34 -5.78 -4.97
CA ALA A 209 -26.80 -5.90 -5.09
C ALA A 209 -27.57 -4.91 -4.19
N MET A 210 -27.01 -4.59 -3.01
CA MET A 210 -27.67 -3.72 -2.04
C MET A 210 -27.34 -2.25 -2.26
N ASP A 211 -26.08 -1.91 -2.53
CA ASP A 211 -25.59 -0.54 -2.50
C ASP A 211 -25.28 0.02 -3.89
N ASP A 212 -25.18 -0.84 -4.92
CA ASP A 212 -24.73 -0.49 -6.28
C ASP A 212 -23.55 0.52 -6.29
N PRO A 213 -22.43 0.17 -5.63
CA PRO A 213 -21.36 1.12 -5.38
C PRO A 213 -20.51 1.34 -6.64
N ARG A 214 -20.01 2.57 -6.81
CA ARG A 214 -19.05 2.89 -7.87
C ARG A 214 -17.62 2.43 -7.55
N LEU A 215 -17.28 2.30 -6.26
CA LEU A 215 -15.95 1.96 -5.73
C LEU A 215 -14.83 2.89 -6.20
N ASP A 216 -15.16 4.11 -6.58
CA ASP A 216 -14.26 5.16 -7.07
C ASP A 216 -13.63 5.99 -5.95
N VAL A 217 -12.73 6.90 -6.35
CA VAL A 217 -12.10 7.92 -5.50
C VAL A 217 -12.70 9.28 -5.87
N ARG A 218 -13.77 9.72 -5.19
CA ARG A 218 -14.45 11.00 -5.47
C ARG A 218 -14.29 12.04 -4.35
N GLU A 219 -13.91 11.62 -3.15
CA GLU A 219 -13.75 12.52 -1.99
C GLU A 219 -12.27 12.69 -1.59
N ALA A 220 -11.34 12.23 -2.43
CA ALA A 220 -9.89 12.37 -2.24
C ALA A 220 -9.19 12.49 -3.58
N SER A 221 -7.91 12.89 -3.56
CA SER A 221 -7.04 12.87 -4.73
C SER A 221 -6.38 11.51 -4.88
N GLY A 222 -6.09 11.11 -6.11
CA GLY A 222 -5.37 9.88 -6.43
C GLY A 222 -6.09 8.99 -7.45
N PRO A 223 -5.47 7.90 -7.88
CA PRO A 223 -6.03 6.97 -8.84
C PRO A 223 -7.20 6.18 -8.25
N ALA A 224 -8.18 5.83 -9.10
CA ALA A 224 -9.23 4.89 -8.71
C ALA A 224 -8.69 3.44 -8.75
N PRO A 225 -9.00 2.62 -7.74
CA PRO A 225 -8.60 1.21 -7.73
C PRO A 225 -9.40 0.38 -8.73
N ILE A 226 -8.83 -0.74 -9.18
CA ILE A 226 -9.51 -1.74 -10.01
C ILE A 226 -10.59 -2.43 -9.16
N PRO A 227 -11.88 -2.35 -9.53
CA PRO A 227 -12.92 -3.03 -8.78
C PRO A 227 -12.93 -4.54 -9.06
N VAL A 228 -13.08 -5.31 -8.00
CA VAL A 228 -13.16 -6.78 -8.02
C VAL A 228 -14.43 -7.21 -7.30
N VAL A 229 -15.24 -8.04 -7.95
CA VAL A 229 -16.50 -8.55 -7.39
C VAL A 229 -16.41 -10.06 -7.19
N MET A 230 -16.67 -10.53 -5.98
CA MET A 230 -16.87 -11.96 -5.71
C MET A 230 -18.34 -12.30 -5.84
N ASP A 231 -18.71 -12.92 -6.97
CA ASP A 231 -20.09 -13.29 -7.30
C ASP A 231 -20.21 -14.73 -7.83
N PRO A 232 -20.06 -15.73 -6.95
CA PRO A 232 -20.06 -17.13 -7.37
C PRO A 232 -21.32 -17.58 -8.08
N HIS A 233 -22.42 -16.86 -7.93
CA HIS A 233 -23.72 -17.26 -8.44
C HIS A 233 -24.29 -16.32 -9.54
N GLY A 234 -23.51 -15.35 -10.00
CA GLY A 234 -23.96 -14.40 -11.03
C GLY A 234 -25.17 -13.58 -10.65
N ARG A 235 -25.26 -13.13 -9.37
CA ARG A 235 -26.43 -12.42 -8.85
C ARG A 235 -26.41 -10.92 -9.06
N THR A 236 -25.26 -10.37 -9.40
CA THR A 236 -25.12 -8.92 -9.64
C THR A 236 -25.68 -8.55 -11.02
N SER A 237 -26.27 -7.36 -11.11
CA SER A 237 -26.76 -6.86 -12.40
C SER A 237 -25.57 -6.58 -13.35
N PRO A 238 -25.62 -6.98 -14.62
CA PRO A 238 -24.64 -6.59 -15.62
C PRO A 238 -24.51 -5.07 -15.81
N SER A 239 -25.52 -4.31 -15.43
CA SER A 239 -25.55 -2.83 -15.45
C SER A 239 -25.06 -2.19 -14.18
N ALA A 240 -24.60 -2.96 -13.17
CA ALA A 240 -24.12 -2.41 -11.92
C ALA A 240 -22.99 -1.40 -12.14
N GLN A 241 -22.96 -0.32 -11.33
CA GLN A 241 -21.99 0.77 -11.50
C GLN A 241 -20.54 0.28 -11.41
N VAL A 242 -20.26 -0.72 -10.62
CA VAL A 242 -18.93 -1.32 -10.47
C VAL A 242 -18.36 -1.85 -11.81
N TYR A 243 -19.22 -2.30 -12.73
CA TYR A 243 -18.81 -2.82 -14.05
C TYR A 243 -18.64 -1.71 -15.11
N GLN A 244 -18.83 -0.44 -14.76
CA GLN A 244 -18.48 0.69 -15.64
C GLN A 244 -16.97 0.94 -15.70
N HIS A 245 -16.22 0.41 -14.73
CA HIS A 245 -14.75 0.56 -14.72
C HIS A 245 -14.12 -0.30 -15.83
N PRO A 246 -13.20 0.25 -16.66
CA PRO A 246 -12.66 -0.44 -17.84
C PRO A 246 -11.83 -1.70 -17.52
N GLN A 247 -11.39 -1.87 -16.28
CA GLN A 247 -10.59 -3.01 -15.82
C GLN A 247 -11.32 -3.83 -14.74
N ALA A 248 -12.65 -3.72 -14.65
CA ALA A 248 -13.41 -4.46 -13.65
C ALA A 248 -13.17 -5.97 -13.77
N VAL A 249 -13.05 -6.63 -12.62
CA VAL A 249 -12.85 -8.08 -12.50
C VAL A 249 -14.01 -8.69 -11.74
N VAL A 250 -14.50 -9.84 -12.16
CA VAL A 250 -15.47 -10.64 -11.40
C VAL A 250 -14.98 -12.08 -11.29
N TRP A 251 -15.08 -12.64 -10.07
CA TRP A 251 -14.91 -14.06 -9.86
C TRP A 251 -16.28 -14.71 -9.72
N GLY A 252 -16.60 -15.63 -10.66
CA GLY A 252 -17.87 -16.34 -10.70
C GLY A 252 -18.47 -16.45 -12.07
N GLY A 253 -19.54 -17.23 -12.17
CA GLY A 253 -20.24 -17.48 -13.45
C GLY A 253 -21.26 -16.39 -13.76
N HIS A 254 -21.03 -15.59 -14.79
CA HIS A 254 -21.96 -14.61 -15.33
C HIS A 254 -22.23 -14.85 -16.81
N ASN A 255 -23.48 -14.72 -17.23
CA ASN A 255 -23.87 -14.98 -18.62
C ASN A 255 -23.94 -13.73 -19.52
N ALA A 256 -23.79 -12.52 -18.99
CA ALA A 256 -24.05 -11.30 -19.78
C ALA A 256 -23.33 -10.05 -19.27
N LEU A 257 -22.08 -10.15 -18.84
CA LEU A 257 -21.29 -8.98 -18.45
C LEU A 257 -20.82 -8.15 -19.65
N PRO A 258 -20.53 -6.85 -19.48
CA PRO A 258 -19.86 -6.05 -20.49
C PRO A 258 -18.55 -6.70 -20.95
N ALA A 259 -18.25 -6.67 -22.25
CA ALA A 259 -17.11 -7.38 -22.85
C ALA A 259 -15.73 -6.99 -22.28
N HIS A 260 -15.60 -5.85 -21.65
CA HIS A 260 -14.35 -5.39 -21.02
C HIS A 260 -14.14 -5.93 -19.61
N VAL A 261 -15.17 -6.50 -18.97
CA VAL A 261 -15.06 -7.08 -17.62
C VAL A 261 -14.32 -8.41 -17.70
N VAL A 262 -13.26 -8.53 -16.92
CA VAL A 262 -12.50 -9.79 -16.83
C VAL A 262 -13.25 -10.74 -15.91
N GLN A 263 -13.66 -11.89 -16.45
CA GLN A 263 -14.31 -12.94 -15.67
C GLN A 263 -13.33 -14.06 -15.34
N LEU A 264 -13.21 -14.36 -14.03
CA LEU A 264 -12.43 -15.50 -13.52
C LEU A 264 -13.36 -16.68 -13.27
N ASP A 265 -12.93 -17.86 -13.68
CA ASP A 265 -13.71 -19.09 -13.54
C ASP A 265 -13.67 -19.60 -12.08
N THR A 266 -14.76 -20.17 -11.61
CA THR A 266 -14.84 -20.85 -10.30
C THR A 266 -14.05 -22.15 -10.27
N SER A 267 -13.70 -22.73 -11.42
CA SER A 267 -12.85 -23.92 -11.57
C SER A 267 -11.36 -23.64 -11.28
N ASP A 268 -10.93 -22.37 -11.28
CA ASP A 268 -9.52 -21.96 -11.06
C ASP A 268 -9.04 -22.15 -9.61
N GLY A 269 -9.88 -22.70 -8.74
CA GLY A 269 -9.57 -22.99 -7.34
C GLY A 269 -10.38 -22.15 -6.34
N PRO A 270 -9.97 -22.10 -5.07
CA PRO A 270 -10.65 -21.32 -4.05
C PRO A 270 -10.73 -19.85 -4.41
N ALA A 271 -11.85 -19.22 -4.15
CA ALA A 271 -12.21 -17.89 -4.65
C ALA A 271 -11.17 -16.80 -4.32
N ILE A 272 -10.74 -16.74 -3.06
CA ILE A 272 -9.80 -15.70 -2.59
C ILE A 272 -8.43 -15.90 -3.24
N GLU A 273 -7.93 -17.13 -3.26
CA GLU A 273 -6.64 -17.49 -3.87
C GLU A 273 -6.62 -17.17 -5.36
N SER A 274 -7.68 -17.55 -6.10
CA SER A 274 -7.81 -17.29 -7.54
C SER A 274 -7.79 -15.81 -7.85
N VAL A 275 -8.54 -15.00 -7.08
CA VAL A 275 -8.55 -13.54 -7.23
C VAL A 275 -7.18 -12.94 -6.90
N LEU A 276 -6.56 -13.31 -5.79
CA LEU A 276 -5.24 -12.78 -5.41
C LEU A 276 -4.15 -13.17 -6.41
N LYS A 277 -4.20 -14.40 -6.95
CA LYS A 277 -3.30 -14.87 -8.01
C LYS A 277 -3.46 -14.07 -9.30
N HIS A 278 -4.70 -13.83 -9.74
CA HIS A 278 -4.97 -13.00 -10.91
C HIS A 278 -4.43 -11.58 -10.72
N LEU A 279 -4.74 -10.94 -9.59
CA LEU A 279 -4.26 -9.59 -9.28
C LEU A 279 -2.73 -9.52 -9.26
N HIS A 280 -2.06 -10.53 -8.69
CA HIS A 280 -0.61 -10.61 -8.70
C HIS A 280 -0.04 -10.71 -10.11
N HIS A 281 -0.58 -11.59 -10.96
CA HIS A 281 -0.15 -11.79 -12.35
C HIS A 281 -0.36 -10.55 -13.22
N THR A 282 -1.39 -9.76 -12.95
CA THR A 282 -1.64 -8.48 -13.64
C THR A 282 -0.83 -7.31 -13.09
N GLY A 283 0.08 -7.57 -12.13
CA GLY A 283 0.98 -6.57 -11.56
C GLY A 283 0.38 -5.75 -10.41
N CYS A 284 -0.81 -6.11 -9.93
CA CYS A 284 -1.42 -5.47 -8.78
C CYS A 284 -0.70 -5.87 -7.49
N ARG A 285 -0.30 -4.89 -6.69
CA ARG A 285 0.51 -5.06 -5.47
C ARG A 285 -0.31 -5.02 -4.19
N SER A 286 -1.54 -4.52 -4.26
CA SER A 286 -2.39 -4.37 -3.08
C SER A 286 -3.87 -4.41 -3.41
N VAL A 287 -4.67 -4.83 -2.42
CA VAL A 287 -6.14 -4.86 -2.52
C VAL A 287 -6.77 -4.41 -1.21
N LEU A 288 -7.72 -3.46 -1.31
CA LEU A 288 -8.60 -3.07 -0.22
C LEU A 288 -9.90 -3.88 -0.30
N VAL A 289 -10.24 -4.61 0.75
CA VAL A 289 -11.47 -5.37 0.85
C VAL A 289 -12.49 -4.56 1.65
N GLU A 290 -13.51 -4.07 0.97
CA GLU A 290 -14.66 -3.34 1.56
C GLU A 290 -15.96 -4.17 1.44
N GLY A 291 -15.84 -5.47 1.43
CA GLY A 291 -16.99 -6.36 1.39
C GLY A 291 -17.78 -6.39 2.70
N GLY A 292 -18.98 -6.94 2.63
CA GLY A 292 -19.78 -7.22 3.82
C GLY A 292 -19.14 -8.29 4.73
N PRO A 293 -19.73 -8.54 5.93
CA PRO A 293 -19.21 -9.47 6.92
C PRO A 293 -18.88 -10.86 6.37
N TYR A 294 -19.67 -11.36 5.42
CA TYR A 294 -19.41 -12.66 4.79
C TYR A 294 -18.07 -12.69 4.05
N THR A 295 -17.80 -11.68 3.23
CA THR A 295 -16.53 -11.57 2.48
C THR A 295 -15.33 -11.41 3.43
N LEU A 296 -15.45 -10.53 4.42
CA LEU A 296 -14.40 -10.30 5.42
C LEU A 296 -14.10 -11.57 6.22
N ASN A 297 -15.13 -12.32 6.65
CA ASN A 297 -14.97 -13.60 7.33
C ASN A 297 -14.21 -14.62 6.45
N GLY A 298 -14.49 -14.66 5.14
CA GLY A 298 -13.75 -15.52 4.21
C GLY A 298 -12.25 -15.23 4.22
N PHE A 299 -11.85 -13.94 4.19
CA PHE A 299 -10.45 -13.56 4.31
C PHE A 299 -9.84 -13.88 5.67
N PHE A 300 -10.58 -13.72 6.76
CA PHE A 300 -10.11 -14.11 8.09
C PHE A 300 -9.89 -15.62 8.20
N GLN A 301 -10.84 -16.43 7.72
CA GLN A 301 -10.77 -17.89 7.76
C GLN A 301 -9.67 -18.45 6.85
N SER A 302 -9.43 -17.85 5.69
CA SER A 302 -8.33 -18.26 4.79
C SER A 302 -6.95 -17.86 5.31
N GLY A 303 -6.84 -16.93 6.27
CA GLY A 303 -5.58 -16.35 6.71
C GLY A 303 -4.91 -15.41 5.68
N LEU A 304 -5.55 -15.17 4.53
CA LEU A 304 -5.03 -14.37 3.42
C LEU A 304 -5.34 -12.88 3.57
N TRP A 305 -5.02 -12.33 4.72
CA TRP A 305 -5.12 -10.92 5.02
C TRP A 305 -3.86 -10.43 5.71
N ASP A 306 -3.58 -9.14 5.64
CA ASP A 306 -2.35 -8.54 6.19
C ASP A 306 -2.64 -7.42 7.18
N GLU A 307 -3.55 -6.50 6.83
CA GLU A 307 -4.02 -5.40 7.69
C GLU A 307 -5.54 -5.46 7.84
N ALA A 308 -6.06 -5.00 8.99
CA ALA A 308 -7.48 -4.74 9.17
C ALA A 308 -7.69 -3.34 9.77
N ARG A 309 -8.56 -2.55 9.15
CA ARG A 309 -8.93 -1.19 9.55
C ARG A 309 -10.36 -1.20 10.07
N TRP A 310 -10.50 -1.16 11.38
CA TRP A 310 -11.79 -1.19 12.08
C TRP A 310 -12.26 0.24 12.34
N CYS A 311 -13.28 0.65 11.61
CA CYS A 311 -13.83 2.01 11.62
C CYS A 311 -15.09 2.03 12.47
N MET A 312 -15.01 2.47 13.71
CA MET A 312 -16.13 2.53 14.62
C MET A 312 -16.81 3.89 14.52
N GLY A 313 -18.07 3.89 14.10
CA GLY A 313 -18.91 5.09 14.06
C GLY A 313 -19.41 5.50 15.44
N PRO A 314 -19.98 6.72 15.58
CA PRO A 314 -20.39 7.26 16.87
C PRO A 314 -21.73 6.74 17.36
N THR A 315 -22.62 6.26 16.47
CA THR A 315 -24.02 6.00 16.78
C THR A 315 -24.36 4.52 16.72
N PRO A 316 -24.97 3.95 17.78
CA PRO A 316 -25.54 2.60 17.73
C PRO A 316 -26.63 2.48 16.67
N THR A 317 -26.70 1.33 16.01
CA THR A 317 -27.73 1.04 14.99
C THR A 317 -28.96 0.33 15.56
N GLY A 318 -28.88 -0.21 16.77
CA GLY A 318 -29.95 -0.94 17.44
C GLY A 318 -30.22 -2.33 16.86
N GLY A 319 -29.34 -2.84 15.99
CA GLY A 319 -29.46 -4.12 15.33
C GLY A 319 -28.85 -4.11 13.92
N GLY A 320 -29.11 -5.15 13.13
CA GLY A 320 -28.64 -5.27 11.75
C GLY A 320 -27.77 -6.49 11.52
N MET A 321 -26.84 -6.41 10.55
CA MET A 321 -25.90 -7.47 10.27
C MET A 321 -24.68 -7.36 11.18
N PRO A 322 -24.39 -8.37 12.02
CA PRO A 322 -23.22 -8.32 12.91
C PRO A 322 -21.92 -8.13 12.14
N ALA A 323 -21.02 -7.34 12.70
CA ALA A 323 -19.64 -7.25 12.20
C ALA A 323 -18.91 -8.59 12.34
N PRO A 324 -17.96 -8.93 11.46
CA PRO A 324 -17.15 -10.12 11.64
C PRO A 324 -16.29 -9.99 12.91
N ALA A 325 -16.05 -11.11 13.59
CA ALA A 325 -15.10 -11.13 14.69
C ALA A 325 -13.66 -11.04 14.15
N LEU A 326 -12.84 -10.21 14.79
CA LEU A 326 -11.39 -10.23 14.52
C LEU A 326 -10.82 -11.58 14.95
N PRO A 327 -9.92 -12.18 14.15
CA PRO A 327 -9.28 -13.43 14.51
C PRO A 327 -8.49 -13.33 15.82
N GLU A 328 -8.47 -14.42 16.57
CA GLU A 328 -7.58 -14.54 17.73
C GLU A 328 -6.11 -14.28 17.30
N GLY A 329 -5.38 -13.54 18.10
CA GLY A 329 -3.99 -13.18 17.79
C GLY A 329 -3.82 -11.97 16.85
N ALA A 330 -4.88 -11.35 16.33
CA ALA A 330 -4.77 -10.10 15.57
C ALA A 330 -4.08 -9.01 16.42
N ILE A 331 -2.99 -8.44 15.92
CA ILE A 331 -2.13 -7.53 16.66
C ILE A 331 -2.60 -6.09 16.45
N LEU A 332 -3.08 -5.44 17.54
CA LEU A 332 -3.42 -4.02 17.51
C LEU A 332 -2.14 -3.18 17.37
N ARG A 333 -2.06 -2.36 16.33
CA ARG A 333 -0.93 -1.46 16.04
C ARG A 333 -1.22 -0.01 16.39
N GLY A 334 -2.48 0.37 16.45
CA GLY A 334 -2.87 1.72 16.82
C GLY A 334 -4.38 1.89 16.90
N ALA A 335 -4.78 2.90 17.65
CA ALA A 335 -6.15 3.35 17.74
C ALA A 335 -6.15 4.88 17.73
N HIS A 336 -6.87 5.48 16.81
CA HIS A 336 -6.86 6.93 16.61
C HIS A 336 -8.29 7.45 16.52
N PRO A 337 -8.60 8.55 17.25
CA PRO A 337 -9.83 9.29 17.01
C PRO A 337 -9.78 9.96 15.62
N TYR A 338 -10.91 10.04 14.95
CA TYR A 338 -11.06 10.71 13.66
C TYR A 338 -12.41 11.45 13.64
N GLY A 339 -12.42 12.67 14.15
CA GLY A 339 -13.66 13.36 14.49
C GLY A 339 -14.41 12.63 15.62
N GLU A 340 -15.65 12.24 15.37
CA GLU A 340 -16.46 11.46 16.31
C GLU A 340 -16.25 9.95 16.17
N ASP A 341 -15.55 9.52 15.10
CA ASP A 341 -15.24 8.12 14.83
C ASP A 341 -13.94 7.70 15.51
N HIS A 342 -13.71 6.38 15.55
CA HIS A 342 -12.46 5.79 15.97
C HIS A 342 -11.98 4.76 14.94
N VAL A 343 -10.71 4.80 14.59
CA VAL A 343 -10.09 3.79 13.73
C VAL A 343 -9.10 2.98 14.52
N ARG A 344 -9.25 1.66 14.51
CA ARG A 344 -8.28 0.70 15.04
C ARG A 344 -7.60 -0.02 13.90
N TYR A 345 -6.27 -0.12 13.99
CA TYR A 345 -5.44 -0.78 12.99
C TYR A 345 -4.91 -2.08 13.57
N PHE A 346 -5.19 -3.18 12.87
CA PHE A 346 -4.71 -4.50 13.23
C PHE A 346 -3.82 -5.05 12.13
N VAL A 347 -2.88 -5.91 12.51
CA VAL A 347 -2.01 -6.65 11.57
C VAL A 347 -2.13 -8.13 11.88
N ASN A 348 -2.16 -8.93 10.83
CA ASN A 348 -2.09 -10.38 10.93
C ASN A 348 -0.74 -10.78 11.57
N PRO A 349 -0.71 -11.67 12.56
CA PRO A 349 0.52 -12.10 13.22
C PRO A 349 1.63 -12.53 12.25
N HIS A 350 1.31 -13.36 11.26
CA HIS A 350 2.28 -13.80 10.25
C HIS A 350 2.83 -12.66 9.40
N SER A 351 2.00 -11.65 9.11
CA SER A 351 2.44 -10.47 8.38
C SER A 351 3.25 -9.53 9.27
N ALA A 352 2.93 -9.43 10.57
CA ALA A 352 3.71 -8.67 11.54
C ALA A 352 5.12 -9.24 11.69
N ASP A 353 5.27 -10.54 11.81
CA ASP A 353 6.56 -11.22 11.90
C ASP A 353 7.38 -11.03 10.60
N TRP A 354 6.70 -11.11 9.45
CA TRP A 354 7.32 -10.96 8.14
C TRP A 354 7.83 -9.54 7.86
N VAL A 355 7.08 -8.48 8.22
CA VAL A 355 7.54 -7.07 8.06
C VAL A 355 8.43 -6.61 9.20
N GLY A 356 8.53 -7.38 10.29
CA GLY A 356 9.14 -6.96 11.55
C GLY A 356 8.19 -6.10 12.39
N HIS A 357 8.61 -5.73 13.59
CA HIS A 357 7.80 -4.88 14.46
C HIS A 357 7.71 -3.48 13.83
N ALA A 358 6.58 -3.21 13.20
CA ALA A 358 6.33 -1.93 12.55
C ALA A 358 6.50 -0.78 13.56
N PRO A 359 7.11 0.35 13.15
CA PRO A 359 7.06 1.56 13.96
C PRO A 359 5.59 1.92 14.23
N SER A 360 5.32 2.51 15.40
CA SER A 360 3.97 3.02 15.71
C SER A 360 3.42 3.81 14.53
N PRO A 361 2.13 3.67 14.19
CA PRO A 361 1.52 4.28 13.02
C PRO A 361 1.43 5.82 13.03
N THR A 362 2.24 6.49 13.84
CA THR A 362 2.49 7.93 13.73
C THR A 362 3.01 8.36 12.37
N LEU A 363 3.35 7.41 11.50
CA LEU A 363 3.98 7.61 10.20
C LEU A 363 3.06 7.43 9.01
N ALA A 364 1.78 7.57 9.05
CA ALA A 364 1.00 7.63 7.80
C ALA A 364 -0.51 7.78 7.97
N LEU A 365 -0.95 8.59 8.89
CA LEU A 365 -2.22 9.25 8.62
C LEU A 365 -1.85 10.60 8.01
N PRO A 366 -2.28 10.90 6.77
CA PRO A 366 -2.31 12.28 6.36
C PRO A 366 -3.21 12.97 7.37
N LEU A 367 -2.60 13.80 8.24
CA LEU A 367 -3.36 14.78 9.00
C LEU A 367 -4.17 15.57 7.96
N PRO A 368 -5.46 15.81 8.19
CA PRO A 368 -6.20 16.71 7.32
C PRO A 368 -5.47 18.04 7.29
N ALA A 369 -5.14 18.52 6.06
CA ALA A 369 -4.73 19.90 5.84
C ALA A 369 -5.90 20.82 6.17
#